data_f935addd9ab95fad14bb6bbbfc4ac728
#
_entry.id   f935addd9ab95fad14bb6bbbfc4ac728
#
_cell.length_a   1.000
_cell.length_b   1.000
_cell.length_c   1.000
_cell.angle_alpha   90.00
_cell.angle_beta   90.00
_cell.angle_gamma   90.00
#
_symmetry.space_group_name_H-M   'P 1'
#
loop_
_entity.id
_entity.type
_entity.pdbx_description
1 polymer ?
#
loop_
_entity_poly.entity_id
_entity_poly.type
_entity_poly.pdbx_seq_one_letter_code
_entity_poly.pdbx_strand_id
1 'polypeptide(L)'
;MSSYISGFSDLIEQYEKYQKISDSWSDHAYGLNIRYFDRYCALHYPGQPLCQEMIDEWCRKRDTETNASCFTRTGGIRSFIRYLRDRGLTTVEPAKPPKPEGKTYIPHAFTEEELRKFFNECDRIVPLRPELKYKMKKITCPVFFRLLYSSGIRTTEARYLKWEDVDLEHGVLNIRKSKGYDQHYVALQKSMTELLKQYDKVAESIRPNRTYFFETPNGKYYSRQWVTQTFQCLWEKANGKQNKAVAYDLRHNYAATNIDRWAGDTFEFDQKLHYLSKSMGHRSIESTLYYYSITPCLADILLKKTENSFNELLPEVEYEEN
;
A
#
# COMPACT_ATOMS: atom_id res chain seq x y z
N MET A 1 -23.88 -1.72 -26.93
CA MET A 1 -24.93 -1.27 -26.01
C MET A 1 -24.21 -0.52 -24.88
N SER A 2 -24.69 0.65 -24.48
CA SER A 2 -24.16 1.41 -23.37
C SER A 2 -24.13 0.54 -22.11
N SER A 3 -23.04 0.62 -21.33
CA SER A 3 -22.99 -0.03 -20.02
C SER A 3 -23.71 0.80 -18.94
N TYR A 4 -24.15 2.03 -19.29
CA TYR A 4 -24.83 2.99 -18.44
C TYR A 4 -26.27 3.18 -18.89
N ILE A 5 -27.18 3.52 -17.96
CA ILE A 5 -28.64 3.49 -18.16
C ILE A 5 -29.38 4.78 -17.74
N SER A 6 -28.67 5.75 -17.17
CA SER A 6 -29.27 7.07 -16.79
C SER A 6 -29.56 7.92 -18.02
N GLY A 7 -30.36 8.99 -17.86
CA GLY A 7 -30.68 9.95 -18.91
C GLY A 7 -29.48 10.74 -19.46
N PHE A 8 -28.31 10.57 -18.85
CA PHE A 8 -27.02 11.17 -19.26
C PHE A 8 -25.90 10.11 -19.44
N SER A 9 -26.28 8.88 -19.75
CA SER A 9 -25.35 7.76 -19.98
C SER A 9 -24.25 8.08 -21.00
N ASP A 10 -24.59 8.83 -22.07
CA ASP A 10 -23.64 9.24 -23.10
C ASP A 10 -22.49 10.12 -22.55
N LEU A 11 -22.82 11.00 -21.60
CA LEU A 11 -21.80 11.84 -20.93
C LEU A 11 -20.85 11.01 -20.06
N ILE A 12 -21.37 9.98 -19.41
CA ILE A 12 -20.55 9.06 -18.62
C ILE A 12 -19.62 8.27 -19.54
N GLU A 13 -20.10 7.77 -20.67
CA GLU A 13 -19.28 7.05 -21.65
C GLU A 13 -18.16 7.91 -22.23
N GLN A 14 -18.46 9.18 -22.56
CA GLN A 14 -17.46 10.12 -23.03
C GLN A 14 -16.36 10.36 -21.97
N TYR A 15 -16.77 10.52 -20.72
CA TYR A 15 -15.84 10.67 -19.59
C TYR A 15 -14.97 9.42 -19.39
N GLU A 16 -15.58 8.23 -19.41
CA GLU A 16 -14.85 6.96 -19.27
C GLU A 16 -13.81 6.79 -20.40
N LYS A 17 -14.19 7.07 -21.65
CA LYS A 17 -13.27 7.04 -22.79
C LYS A 17 -12.10 8.00 -22.62
N TYR A 18 -12.39 9.23 -22.20
CA TYR A 18 -11.37 10.24 -21.94
C TYR A 18 -10.39 9.79 -20.85
N GLN A 19 -10.88 9.28 -19.74
CA GLN A 19 -10.06 8.82 -18.63
C GLN A 19 -9.22 7.57 -19.01
N LYS A 20 -9.74 6.68 -19.85
CA LYS A 20 -9.00 5.52 -20.36
C LYS A 20 -7.85 5.93 -21.28
N ILE A 21 -8.05 6.91 -22.15
CA ILE A 21 -7.00 7.44 -23.04
C ILE A 21 -5.87 8.08 -22.22
N SER A 22 -6.19 8.77 -21.12
CA SER A 22 -5.20 9.42 -20.24
C SER A 22 -4.57 8.48 -19.19
N ASP A 23 -4.81 7.16 -19.28
CA ASP A 23 -4.39 6.13 -18.30
C ASP A 23 -4.78 6.46 -16.83
N SER A 24 -5.83 7.29 -16.66
CA SER A 24 -6.31 7.75 -15.35
C SER A 24 -7.53 6.95 -14.86
N TRP A 25 -8.05 6.02 -15.66
CA TRP A 25 -9.22 5.23 -15.31
C TRP A 25 -8.85 4.06 -14.39
N SER A 26 -9.67 3.87 -13.37
CA SER A 26 -9.62 2.69 -12.50
C SER A 26 -11.03 2.15 -12.28
N ASP A 27 -11.33 0.98 -12.81
CA ASP A 27 -12.63 0.31 -12.62
C ASP A 27 -12.98 0.09 -11.16
N HIS A 28 -11.98 -0.21 -10.31
CA HIS A 28 -12.19 -0.44 -8.88
C HIS A 28 -12.34 0.85 -8.07
N ALA A 29 -11.68 1.94 -8.46
CA ALA A 29 -11.71 3.19 -7.71
C ALA A 29 -12.84 4.12 -8.17
N TYR A 30 -12.93 4.34 -9.48
CA TYR A 30 -13.88 5.31 -10.06
C TYR A 30 -15.05 4.61 -10.74
N GLY A 31 -14.78 3.62 -11.58
CA GLY A 31 -15.79 2.98 -12.42
C GLY A 31 -16.91 2.32 -11.62
N LEU A 32 -16.60 1.68 -10.51
CA LEU A 32 -17.61 1.06 -9.65
C LEU A 32 -18.58 2.11 -9.08
N ASN A 33 -18.07 3.21 -8.53
CA ASN A 33 -18.89 4.26 -7.94
C ASN A 33 -19.70 5.02 -9.01
N ILE A 34 -19.14 5.22 -10.20
CA ILE A 34 -19.86 5.83 -11.32
C ILE A 34 -21.01 4.93 -11.76
N ARG A 35 -20.80 3.62 -11.88
CA ARG A 35 -21.90 2.65 -12.20
C ARG A 35 -22.99 2.63 -11.13
N TYR A 36 -22.63 2.75 -9.85
CA TYR A 36 -23.62 2.87 -8.78
C TYR A 36 -24.40 4.19 -8.86
N PHE A 37 -23.73 5.28 -9.16
CA PHE A 37 -24.36 6.58 -9.36
C PHE A 37 -25.32 6.55 -10.56
N ASP A 38 -24.88 6.03 -11.69
CA ASP A 38 -25.69 5.86 -12.90
C ASP A 38 -26.99 5.07 -12.61
N ARG A 39 -26.87 3.92 -11.94
CA ARG A 39 -28.03 3.12 -11.56
C ARG A 39 -28.95 3.84 -10.58
N TYR A 40 -28.40 4.55 -9.63
CA TYR A 40 -29.15 5.36 -8.69
C TYR A 40 -29.96 6.41 -9.44
N CYS A 41 -29.36 7.17 -10.35
CA CYS A 41 -30.03 8.19 -11.13
C CYS A 41 -31.08 7.58 -12.07
N ALA A 42 -30.81 6.47 -12.71
CA ALA A 42 -31.79 5.78 -13.53
C ALA A 42 -33.03 5.32 -12.76
N LEU A 43 -32.86 4.95 -11.48
CA LEU A 43 -33.95 4.50 -10.61
C LEU A 43 -34.76 5.65 -10.02
N HIS A 44 -34.11 6.68 -9.52
CA HIS A 44 -34.75 7.78 -8.79
C HIS A 44 -35.12 8.97 -9.69
N TYR A 45 -34.48 9.12 -10.83
CA TYR A 45 -34.65 10.21 -11.79
C TYR A 45 -34.73 9.68 -13.24
N PRO A 46 -35.70 8.80 -13.55
CA PRO A 46 -35.78 8.12 -14.85
C PRO A 46 -35.88 9.11 -16.01
N GLY A 47 -34.94 8.99 -16.96
CA GLY A 47 -34.90 9.79 -18.17
C GLY A 47 -34.58 11.28 -18.00
N GLN A 48 -34.29 11.73 -16.76
CA GLN A 48 -33.96 13.15 -16.52
C GLN A 48 -32.50 13.45 -16.90
N PRO A 49 -32.24 14.67 -17.40
CA PRO A 49 -30.88 15.15 -17.58
C PRO A 49 -30.18 15.36 -16.23
N LEU A 50 -28.85 15.39 -16.25
CA LEU A 50 -28.04 15.59 -15.06
C LEU A 50 -28.39 16.92 -14.37
N CYS A 51 -28.73 16.87 -13.08
CA CYS A 51 -29.10 18.03 -12.27
C CYS A 51 -28.35 18.04 -10.92
N GLN A 52 -28.38 19.20 -10.23
CA GLN A 52 -27.68 19.39 -8.96
C GLN A 52 -28.18 18.46 -7.85
N GLU A 53 -29.48 18.25 -7.80
CA GLU A 53 -30.12 17.41 -6.78
C GLU A 53 -29.59 15.98 -6.79
N MET A 54 -29.39 15.38 -7.97
CA MET A 54 -28.79 14.04 -8.11
C MET A 54 -27.40 13.97 -7.47
N ILE A 55 -26.60 15.02 -7.67
CA ILE A 55 -25.24 15.10 -7.12
C ILE A 55 -25.28 15.27 -5.61
N ASP A 56 -26.13 16.18 -5.12
CA ASP A 56 -26.21 16.52 -3.70
C ASP A 56 -26.75 15.33 -2.89
N GLU A 57 -27.74 14.61 -3.40
CA GLU A 57 -28.25 13.43 -2.73
C GLU A 57 -27.29 12.25 -2.74
N TRP A 58 -26.75 11.88 -3.92
CA TRP A 58 -25.83 10.77 -4.02
C TRP A 58 -24.56 11.00 -3.19
N CYS A 59 -24.03 12.22 -3.22
CA CYS A 59 -22.78 12.55 -2.57
C CYS A 59 -22.94 12.89 -1.09
N ARG A 60 -24.17 13.00 -0.56
CA ARG A 60 -24.43 13.19 0.87
C ARG A 60 -23.74 12.09 1.68
N LYS A 61 -23.11 12.47 2.79
CA LYS A 61 -22.51 11.50 3.72
C LYS A 61 -23.61 10.58 4.28
N ARG A 62 -23.37 9.27 4.25
CA ARG A 62 -24.24 8.25 4.83
C ARG A 62 -23.90 8.07 6.30
N ASP A 63 -24.89 7.69 7.13
CA ASP A 63 -24.67 7.47 8.58
C ASP A 63 -23.68 6.34 8.86
N THR A 64 -23.61 5.37 7.96
CA THR A 64 -22.71 4.19 8.07
C THR A 64 -21.30 4.42 7.53
N GLU A 65 -20.97 5.61 7.01
CA GLU A 65 -19.65 5.85 6.42
C GLU A 65 -18.84 6.91 7.17
N THR A 66 -17.51 6.74 7.18
CA THR A 66 -16.57 7.76 7.67
C THR A 66 -16.41 8.87 6.63
N ASN A 67 -15.90 10.06 7.05
CA ASN A 67 -15.60 11.15 6.15
C ASN A 67 -14.64 10.71 5.01
N ALA A 68 -13.63 9.89 5.34
CA ALA A 68 -12.69 9.35 4.36
C ALA A 68 -13.38 8.42 3.35
N SER A 69 -14.33 7.58 3.79
CA SER A 69 -15.11 6.71 2.91
C SER A 69 -16.02 7.51 1.98
N CYS A 70 -16.72 8.53 2.51
CA CYS A 70 -17.52 9.46 1.74
C CYS A 70 -16.68 10.19 0.68
N PHE A 71 -15.54 10.74 1.10
CA PHE A 71 -14.61 11.44 0.20
C PHE A 71 -14.13 10.54 -0.95
N THR A 72 -13.84 9.27 -0.66
CA THR A 72 -13.40 8.27 -1.66
C THR A 72 -14.54 7.87 -2.59
N ARG A 73 -15.73 7.57 -2.05
CA ARG A 73 -16.91 7.19 -2.82
C ARG A 73 -17.32 8.27 -3.82
N THR A 74 -17.32 9.51 -3.39
CA THR A 74 -17.72 10.66 -4.21
C THR A 74 -16.63 11.15 -5.17
N GLY A 75 -15.40 10.65 -5.04
CA GLY A 75 -14.25 11.12 -5.81
C GLY A 75 -14.42 11.01 -7.32
N GLY A 76 -14.93 9.87 -7.81
CA GLY A 76 -15.20 9.63 -9.23
C GLY A 76 -16.26 10.57 -9.78
N ILE A 77 -17.34 10.81 -9.01
CA ILE A 77 -18.43 11.68 -9.41
C ILE A 77 -17.96 13.15 -9.47
N ARG A 78 -17.20 13.59 -8.48
CA ARG A 78 -16.61 14.94 -8.49
C ARG A 78 -15.69 15.17 -9.69
N SER A 79 -14.89 14.17 -10.05
CA SER A 79 -14.03 14.22 -11.23
C SER A 79 -14.86 14.26 -12.53
N PHE A 80 -15.93 13.48 -12.60
CA PHE A 80 -16.87 13.49 -13.74
C PHE A 80 -17.52 14.86 -13.92
N ILE A 81 -18.04 15.45 -12.85
CA ILE A 81 -18.69 16.78 -12.92
C ILE A 81 -17.69 17.86 -13.33
N ARG A 82 -16.45 17.86 -12.80
CA ARG A 82 -15.40 18.78 -13.25
C ARG A 82 -15.12 18.63 -14.75
N TYR A 83 -14.97 17.39 -15.22
CA TYR A 83 -14.76 17.11 -16.65
C TYR A 83 -15.86 17.72 -17.51
N LEU A 84 -17.13 17.60 -17.13
CA LEU A 84 -18.24 18.17 -17.86
C LEU A 84 -18.24 19.70 -17.82
N ARG A 85 -17.95 20.31 -16.66
CA ARG A 85 -17.87 21.77 -16.51
C ARG A 85 -16.76 22.39 -17.34
N ASP A 86 -15.58 21.78 -17.30
CA ASP A 86 -14.40 22.25 -18.05
C ASP A 86 -14.67 22.26 -19.58
N ARG A 87 -15.70 21.54 -20.02
CA ARG A 87 -16.15 21.46 -21.42
C ARG A 87 -17.47 22.22 -21.72
N GLY A 88 -18.01 22.92 -20.74
CA GLY A 88 -19.27 23.64 -20.88
C GLY A 88 -20.50 22.72 -21.06
N LEU A 89 -20.38 21.44 -20.70
CA LEU A 89 -21.46 20.43 -20.88
C LEU A 89 -22.46 20.43 -19.71
N THR A 90 -22.16 21.11 -18.62
CA THR A 90 -23.07 21.24 -17.46
C THR A 90 -22.73 22.48 -16.64
N THR A 91 -23.73 23.00 -15.94
CA THR A 91 -23.59 24.05 -14.91
C THR A 91 -23.61 23.48 -13.49
N VAL A 92 -23.80 22.17 -13.34
CA VAL A 92 -23.83 21.47 -12.04
C VAL A 92 -22.50 21.61 -11.30
N GLU A 93 -22.57 21.90 -10.00
CA GLU A 93 -21.38 22.03 -9.15
C GLU A 93 -20.92 20.68 -8.61
N PRO A 94 -19.59 20.43 -8.52
CA PRO A 94 -19.07 19.25 -7.87
C PRO A 94 -19.43 19.26 -6.37
N ALA A 95 -19.85 18.10 -5.85
CA ALA A 95 -20.12 17.95 -4.43
C ALA A 95 -18.93 18.32 -3.55
N LYS A 96 -19.21 18.86 -2.37
CA LYS A 96 -18.21 19.19 -1.32
C LYS A 96 -18.36 18.22 -0.14
N PRO A 97 -17.83 17.00 -0.23
CA PRO A 97 -17.91 16.05 0.87
C PRO A 97 -17.11 16.54 2.08
N PRO A 98 -17.43 16.08 3.29
CA PRO A 98 -16.69 16.43 4.48
C PRO A 98 -15.22 16.02 4.33
N LYS A 99 -14.31 16.86 4.83
CA LYS A 99 -12.89 16.57 4.81
C LYS A 99 -12.62 15.26 5.58
N PRO A 100 -11.76 14.37 5.05
CA PRO A 100 -11.32 13.21 5.80
C PRO A 100 -10.68 13.65 7.12
N GLU A 101 -11.04 12.98 8.19
CA GLU A 101 -10.32 13.13 9.45
C GLU A 101 -8.91 12.63 9.26
N GLY A 102 -7.93 13.38 9.73
CA GLY A 102 -6.54 12.96 9.72
C GLY A 102 -6.36 11.74 10.59
N LYS A 103 -6.42 10.54 10.01
CA LYS A 103 -6.03 9.33 10.73
C LYS A 103 -4.52 9.25 10.69
N THR A 104 -3.89 9.51 11.80
CA THR A 104 -2.50 9.15 12.01
C THR A 104 -2.46 7.64 12.20
N TYR A 105 -2.24 6.91 11.12
CA TYR A 105 -1.92 5.49 11.24
C TYR A 105 -0.53 5.39 11.85
N ILE A 106 -0.43 4.76 13.01
CA ILE A 106 0.84 4.43 13.65
C ILE A 106 1.15 2.99 13.27
N PRO A 107 2.18 2.74 12.45
CA PRO A 107 2.60 1.38 12.12
C PRO A 107 3.03 0.62 13.37
N HIS A 108 2.83 -0.69 13.37
CA HIS A 108 3.34 -1.53 14.42
C HIS A 108 4.87 -1.56 14.37
N ALA A 109 5.52 -1.17 15.47
CA ALA A 109 6.96 -1.30 15.64
C ALA A 109 7.27 -2.73 16.08
N PHE A 110 7.82 -3.53 15.18
CA PHE A 110 8.15 -4.93 15.48
C PHE A 110 9.36 -5.06 16.37
N THR A 111 9.25 -5.87 17.41
CA THR A 111 10.40 -6.36 18.15
C THR A 111 11.05 -7.55 17.41
N GLU A 112 12.36 -7.79 17.67
CA GLU A 112 13.05 -8.96 17.10
C GLU A 112 12.41 -10.28 17.52
N GLU A 113 11.89 -10.35 18.74
CA GLU A 113 11.21 -11.53 19.26
C GLU A 113 9.90 -11.80 18.54
N GLU A 114 9.08 -10.77 18.31
CA GLU A 114 7.83 -10.88 17.53
C GLU A 114 8.10 -11.37 16.12
N LEU A 115 9.08 -10.79 15.43
CA LEU A 115 9.48 -11.21 14.08
C LEU A 115 9.99 -12.65 14.06
N ARG A 116 10.81 -13.03 15.03
CA ARG A 116 11.32 -14.40 15.15
C ARG A 116 10.19 -15.40 15.35
N LYS A 117 9.23 -15.11 16.24
CA LYS A 117 8.04 -15.95 16.45
C LYS A 117 7.21 -16.05 15.17
N PHE A 118 6.96 -14.93 14.50
CA PHE A 118 6.19 -14.88 13.26
C PHE A 118 6.84 -15.70 12.14
N PHE A 119 8.14 -15.54 11.90
CA PHE A 119 8.82 -16.31 10.87
C PHE A 119 8.92 -17.79 11.21
N ASN A 120 9.06 -18.16 12.48
CA ASN A 120 8.98 -19.55 12.94
C ASN A 120 7.60 -20.16 12.63
N GLU A 121 6.50 -19.42 12.83
CA GLU A 121 5.16 -19.89 12.46
C GLU A 121 5.00 -20.02 10.93
N CYS A 122 5.63 -19.15 10.13
CA CYS A 122 5.68 -19.31 8.68
C CYS A 122 6.39 -20.60 8.26
N ASP A 123 7.49 -20.96 8.91
CA ASP A 123 8.29 -22.17 8.60
C ASP A 123 7.61 -23.44 9.06
N ARG A 124 6.79 -23.37 10.12
CA ARG A 124 6.06 -24.51 10.68
C ARG A 124 4.77 -24.86 9.95
N ILE A 125 4.45 -24.19 8.83
CA ILE A 125 3.22 -24.48 8.08
C ILE A 125 3.25 -25.94 7.58
N VAL A 126 2.31 -26.74 8.08
CA VAL A 126 2.07 -28.10 7.62
C VAL A 126 0.87 -28.08 6.66
N PRO A 127 0.96 -28.70 5.48
CA PRO A 127 -0.17 -28.84 4.59
C PRO A 127 -1.29 -29.63 5.27
N LEU A 128 -2.45 -29.01 5.45
CA LEU A 128 -3.62 -29.66 6.08
C LEU A 128 -4.16 -30.83 5.24
N ARG A 129 -3.92 -30.79 3.93
CA ARG A 129 -4.39 -31.78 2.95
C ARG A 129 -3.37 -31.90 1.81
N PRO A 130 -3.35 -32.97 1.03
CA PRO A 130 -2.40 -33.18 -0.05
C PRO A 130 -2.60 -32.27 -1.27
N GLU A 131 -3.67 -31.47 -1.29
CA GLU A 131 -4.01 -30.56 -2.38
C GLU A 131 -2.92 -29.51 -2.64
N LEU A 132 -2.71 -29.18 -3.91
CA LEU A 132 -1.68 -28.28 -4.38
C LEU A 132 -1.68 -26.92 -3.66
N LYS A 133 -2.85 -26.37 -3.35
CA LYS A 133 -2.98 -25.07 -2.64
C LYS A 133 -2.31 -25.05 -1.25
N TYR A 134 -2.34 -26.18 -0.52
CA TYR A 134 -1.70 -26.27 0.79
C TYR A 134 -0.19 -26.50 0.68
N LYS A 135 0.25 -27.25 -0.34
CA LYS A 135 1.67 -27.41 -0.66
C LYS A 135 2.28 -26.07 -1.07
N MET A 136 1.61 -25.35 -1.98
CA MET A 136 2.05 -24.01 -2.39
C MET A 136 2.08 -23.03 -1.21
N LYS A 137 1.08 -23.04 -0.34
CA LYS A 137 1.08 -22.18 0.87
C LYS A 137 2.31 -22.43 1.74
N LYS A 138 2.67 -23.70 1.97
CA LYS A 138 3.84 -24.08 2.78
C LYS A 138 5.14 -23.47 2.24
N ILE A 139 5.37 -23.54 0.94
CA ILE A 139 6.61 -23.02 0.34
C ILE A 139 6.59 -21.52 0.11
N THR A 140 5.40 -20.93 -0.17
CA THR A 140 5.29 -19.52 -0.53
C THR A 140 5.30 -18.59 0.70
N CYS A 141 4.59 -18.95 1.78
CA CYS A 141 4.46 -18.05 2.93
C CYS A 141 5.80 -17.64 3.55
N PRO A 142 6.72 -18.57 3.85
CA PRO A 142 8.01 -18.21 4.47
C PRO A 142 8.82 -17.24 3.63
N VAL A 143 8.79 -17.41 2.32
CA VAL A 143 9.58 -16.63 1.36
C VAL A 143 8.93 -15.30 1.07
N PHE A 144 7.61 -15.28 0.85
CA PHE A 144 6.85 -14.08 0.54
C PHE A 144 6.96 -13.01 1.64
N PHE A 145 6.76 -13.39 2.90
CA PHE A 145 6.82 -12.44 4.01
C PHE A 145 8.25 -12.01 4.34
N ARG A 146 9.24 -12.90 4.17
CA ARG A 146 10.66 -12.51 4.29
C ARG A 146 11.08 -11.55 3.19
N LEU A 147 10.56 -11.72 1.98
CA LEU A 147 10.81 -10.77 0.90
C LEU A 147 10.26 -9.38 1.24
N LEU A 148 9.01 -9.29 1.74
CA LEU A 148 8.45 -8.01 2.17
C LEU A 148 9.28 -7.35 3.28
N TYR A 149 9.71 -8.14 4.25
CA TYR A 149 10.52 -7.67 5.39
C TYR A 149 11.91 -7.18 4.98
N SER A 150 12.58 -7.92 4.09
CA SER A 150 13.99 -7.65 3.75
C SER A 150 14.20 -6.66 2.62
N SER A 151 13.16 -6.37 1.83
CA SER A 151 13.25 -5.51 0.64
C SER A 151 12.37 -4.25 0.73
N GLY A 152 11.40 -4.23 1.63
CA GLY A 152 10.47 -3.12 1.77
C GLY A 152 9.53 -2.91 0.56
N ILE A 153 9.45 -3.85 -0.39
CA ILE A 153 8.52 -3.72 -1.53
C ILE A 153 7.07 -3.75 -1.06
N ARG A 154 6.17 -3.14 -1.85
CA ARG A 154 4.74 -3.17 -1.53
C ARG A 154 4.17 -4.58 -1.68
N THR A 155 3.19 -4.92 -0.86
CA THR A 155 2.47 -6.22 -0.98
C THR A 155 1.88 -6.42 -2.37
N THR A 156 1.48 -5.34 -3.04
CA THR A 156 0.98 -5.37 -4.43
C THR A 156 2.09 -5.71 -5.41
N GLU A 157 3.27 -5.13 -5.23
CA GLU A 157 4.46 -5.39 -6.06
C GLU A 157 4.90 -6.85 -5.94
N ALA A 158 5.01 -7.37 -4.73
CA ALA A 158 5.34 -8.78 -4.50
C ALA A 158 4.31 -9.74 -5.12
N ARG A 159 3.02 -9.40 -5.06
CA ARG A 159 1.95 -10.22 -5.64
C ARG A 159 1.97 -10.27 -7.16
N TYR A 160 2.30 -9.17 -7.81
CA TYR A 160 2.34 -9.04 -9.27
C TYR A 160 3.72 -9.28 -9.86
N LEU A 161 4.73 -9.59 -9.03
CA LEU A 161 6.08 -9.85 -9.46
C LEU A 161 6.07 -11.03 -10.44
N LYS A 162 6.51 -10.78 -11.67
CA LYS A 162 6.61 -11.82 -12.68
C LYS A 162 7.91 -12.59 -12.51
N TRP A 163 7.94 -13.83 -12.99
CA TRP A 163 9.14 -14.64 -12.97
C TRP A 163 10.29 -13.99 -13.76
N GLU A 164 10.00 -13.43 -14.94
CA GLU A 164 10.96 -12.72 -15.80
C GLU A 164 11.56 -11.45 -15.19
N ASP A 165 10.95 -10.92 -14.13
CA ASP A 165 11.35 -9.70 -13.45
C ASP A 165 12.26 -9.95 -12.24
N VAL A 166 12.61 -11.21 -11.98
CA VAL A 166 13.47 -11.63 -10.87
C VAL A 166 14.81 -12.11 -11.39
N ASP A 167 15.83 -11.28 -11.25
CA ASP A 167 17.20 -11.65 -11.55
C ASP A 167 17.85 -12.29 -10.31
N LEU A 168 17.83 -13.62 -10.29
CA LEU A 168 18.40 -14.40 -9.19
C LEU A 168 19.93 -14.49 -9.25
N GLU A 169 20.55 -14.17 -10.39
CA GLU A 169 22.00 -14.17 -10.52
C GLU A 169 22.59 -12.96 -9.80
N HIS A 170 22.05 -11.78 -10.09
CA HIS A 170 22.51 -10.51 -9.52
C HIS A 170 21.74 -10.10 -8.25
N GLY A 171 20.69 -10.82 -7.89
CA GLY A 171 19.87 -10.49 -6.71
C GLY A 171 19.08 -9.20 -6.88
N VAL A 172 18.45 -8.99 -8.05
CA VAL A 172 17.72 -7.77 -8.38
C VAL A 172 16.28 -8.08 -8.76
N LEU A 173 15.35 -7.29 -8.24
CA LEU A 173 13.95 -7.29 -8.68
C LEU A 173 13.69 -6.10 -9.57
N ASN A 174 13.05 -6.31 -10.72
CA ASN A 174 12.57 -5.28 -11.62
C ASN A 174 11.07 -5.03 -11.37
N ILE A 175 10.75 -4.00 -10.62
CA ILE A 175 9.36 -3.65 -10.33
C ILE A 175 8.81 -2.78 -11.48
N ARG A 176 8.22 -3.41 -12.51
CA ARG A 176 7.80 -2.72 -13.73
C ARG A 176 6.55 -1.88 -13.57
N LYS A 177 5.59 -2.30 -12.74
CA LYS A 177 4.33 -1.60 -12.60
C LYS A 177 3.88 -1.60 -11.15
N SER A 178 3.89 -0.43 -10.56
CA SER A 178 3.26 -0.14 -9.27
C SER A 178 2.20 0.93 -9.49
N LYS A 179 1.03 0.81 -8.88
CA LYS A 179 -0.12 1.70 -9.07
C LYS A 179 0.28 3.18 -8.94
N GLY A 180 0.43 3.86 -10.09
CA GLY A 180 0.79 5.28 -10.13
C GLY A 180 2.25 5.61 -9.79
N TYR A 181 3.16 4.62 -9.78
CA TYR A 181 4.59 4.78 -9.49
C TYR A 181 5.43 4.31 -10.66
N ASP A 182 6.59 4.95 -10.81
CA ASP A 182 7.53 4.61 -11.85
C ASP A 182 8.17 3.23 -11.60
N GLN A 183 8.65 2.62 -12.68
CA GLN A 183 9.47 1.43 -12.61
C GLN A 183 10.70 1.69 -11.74
N HIS A 184 11.04 0.72 -10.90
CA HIS A 184 12.25 0.80 -10.07
C HIS A 184 12.85 -0.57 -9.84
N TYR A 185 14.14 -0.57 -9.48
CA TYR A 185 14.89 -1.78 -9.15
C TYR A 185 15.08 -1.88 -7.63
N VAL A 186 15.05 -3.12 -7.15
CA VAL A 186 15.27 -3.44 -5.74
C VAL A 186 16.40 -4.44 -5.65
N ALA A 187 17.51 -4.04 -5.03
CA ALA A 187 18.61 -4.96 -4.74
C ALA A 187 18.29 -5.78 -3.48
N LEU A 188 18.54 -7.07 -3.57
CA LEU A 188 18.31 -8.02 -2.47
C LEU A 188 19.61 -8.35 -1.74
N GLN A 189 19.50 -8.60 -0.46
CA GLN A 189 20.60 -9.18 0.31
C GLN A 189 20.90 -10.61 -0.18
N LYS A 190 22.16 -11.03 -0.13
CA LYS A 190 22.62 -12.35 -0.58
C LYS A 190 21.80 -13.51 0.01
N SER A 191 21.52 -13.46 1.32
CA SER A 191 20.69 -14.47 2.00
C SER A 191 19.26 -14.55 1.45
N MET A 192 18.67 -13.40 1.09
CA MET A 192 17.33 -13.39 0.50
C MET A 192 17.36 -13.93 -0.94
N THR A 193 18.39 -13.58 -1.71
CA THR A 193 18.59 -14.12 -3.07
C THR A 193 18.71 -15.64 -3.05
N GLU A 194 19.49 -16.22 -2.14
CA GLU A 194 19.60 -17.66 -1.99
C GLU A 194 18.27 -18.32 -1.57
N LEU A 195 17.51 -17.69 -0.69
CA LEU A 195 16.18 -18.16 -0.32
C LEU A 195 15.22 -18.16 -1.52
N LEU A 196 15.28 -17.11 -2.37
CA LEU A 196 14.48 -17.05 -3.60
C LEU A 196 14.89 -18.12 -4.60
N LYS A 197 16.20 -18.39 -4.76
CA LYS A 197 16.68 -19.51 -5.61
C LYS A 197 16.13 -20.87 -5.17
N GLN A 198 16.16 -21.13 -3.85
CA GLN A 198 15.61 -22.37 -3.30
C GLN A 198 14.09 -22.46 -3.54
N TYR A 199 13.37 -21.37 -3.31
CA TYR A 199 11.94 -21.30 -3.61
C TYR A 199 11.66 -21.52 -5.09
N ASP A 200 12.39 -20.85 -5.97
CA ASP A 200 12.25 -20.94 -7.42
C ASP A 200 12.39 -22.35 -7.91
N LYS A 201 13.44 -23.06 -7.49
CA LYS A 201 13.70 -24.47 -7.83
C LYS A 201 12.52 -25.38 -7.43
N VAL A 202 11.98 -25.20 -6.23
CA VAL A 202 10.84 -26.01 -5.76
C VAL A 202 9.55 -25.60 -6.48
N ALA A 203 9.30 -24.32 -6.64
CA ALA A 203 8.11 -23.82 -7.31
C ALA A 203 8.09 -24.24 -8.79
N GLU A 204 9.23 -24.21 -9.49
CA GLU A 204 9.36 -24.65 -10.87
C GLU A 204 9.08 -26.16 -11.04
N SER A 205 9.54 -27.00 -10.10
CA SER A 205 9.22 -28.44 -10.13
C SER A 205 7.73 -28.74 -9.94
N ILE A 206 6.99 -27.85 -9.29
CA ILE A 206 5.54 -28.00 -9.03
C ILE A 206 4.72 -27.35 -10.15
N ARG A 207 5.15 -26.20 -10.63
CA ARG A 207 4.48 -25.36 -11.63
C ARG A 207 5.49 -24.85 -12.65
N PRO A 208 5.84 -25.63 -13.67
CA PRO A 208 6.73 -25.21 -14.75
C PRO A 208 6.13 -24.05 -15.55
N ASN A 209 6.99 -23.16 -16.05
CA ASN A 209 6.61 -22.05 -16.92
C ASN A 209 5.57 -21.08 -16.28
N ARG A 210 5.67 -20.84 -14.98
CA ARG A 210 4.76 -19.90 -14.30
C ARG A 210 4.99 -18.46 -14.73
N THR A 211 3.92 -17.70 -14.79
CA THR A 211 3.95 -16.27 -15.15
C THR A 211 4.40 -15.42 -13.98
N TYR A 212 3.84 -15.68 -12.78
CA TYR A 212 4.15 -14.92 -11.57
C TYR A 212 5.20 -15.66 -10.74
N PHE A 213 6.12 -14.92 -10.15
CA PHE A 213 7.12 -15.52 -9.26
C PHE A 213 6.45 -16.24 -8.11
N PHE A 214 5.45 -15.61 -7.48
CA PHE A 214 4.55 -16.23 -6.51
C PHE A 214 3.20 -16.50 -7.18
N GLU A 215 3.02 -17.73 -7.67
CA GLU A 215 1.83 -18.10 -8.42
C GLU A 215 0.93 -19.05 -7.61
N THR A 216 -0.39 -18.83 -7.76
CA THR A 216 -1.41 -19.72 -7.18
C THR A 216 -1.52 -21.02 -8.01
N PRO A 217 -2.13 -22.10 -7.46
CA PRO A 217 -2.39 -23.32 -8.23
C PRO A 217 -3.17 -23.09 -9.55
N ASN A 218 -3.93 -22.00 -9.64
CA ASN A 218 -4.74 -21.67 -10.81
C ASN A 218 -4.03 -20.76 -11.83
N GLY A 219 -2.72 -20.59 -11.73
CA GLY A 219 -1.94 -19.76 -12.66
C GLY A 219 -2.15 -18.26 -12.50
N LYS A 220 -2.57 -17.79 -11.33
CA LYS A 220 -2.83 -16.39 -11.04
C LYS A 220 -1.95 -15.89 -9.89
N TYR A 221 -1.78 -14.59 -9.80
CA TYR A 221 -1.17 -13.95 -8.63
C TYR A 221 -2.04 -14.12 -7.37
N TYR A 222 -1.42 -14.08 -6.19
CA TYR A 222 -2.14 -14.12 -4.92
C TYR A 222 -3.01 -12.87 -4.71
N SER A 223 -4.22 -13.04 -4.18
CA SER A 223 -5.14 -11.93 -3.90
C SER A 223 -4.66 -11.07 -2.72
N ARG A 224 -5.12 -9.81 -2.64
CA ARG A 224 -4.88 -8.97 -1.47
C ARG A 224 -5.41 -9.62 -0.19
N GLN A 225 -6.59 -10.24 -0.29
CA GLN A 225 -7.22 -10.93 0.82
C GLN A 225 -6.37 -12.10 1.33
N TRP A 226 -5.72 -12.87 0.43
CA TRP A 226 -4.82 -13.94 0.82
C TRP A 226 -3.66 -13.42 1.68
N VAL A 227 -3.01 -12.32 1.25
CA VAL A 227 -1.91 -11.71 2.02
C VAL A 227 -2.39 -11.29 3.41
N THR A 228 -3.51 -10.54 3.47
CA THR A 228 -4.04 -10.03 4.74
C THR A 228 -4.43 -11.17 5.68
N GLN A 229 -5.21 -12.15 5.21
CA GLN A 229 -5.68 -13.25 6.03
C GLN A 229 -4.56 -14.20 6.46
N THR A 230 -3.60 -14.47 5.56
CA THR A 230 -2.47 -15.35 5.89
C THR A 230 -1.55 -14.70 6.90
N PHE A 231 -1.20 -13.41 6.71
CA PHE A 231 -0.42 -12.66 7.68
C PHE A 231 -1.12 -12.64 9.04
N GLN A 232 -2.39 -12.24 9.10
CA GLN A 232 -3.16 -12.15 10.33
C GLN A 232 -3.20 -13.48 11.08
N CYS A 233 -3.50 -14.58 10.36
CA CYS A 233 -3.57 -15.92 10.96
C CYS A 233 -2.22 -16.35 11.57
N LEU A 234 -1.11 -16.13 10.88
CA LEU A 234 0.23 -16.49 11.36
C LEU A 234 0.70 -15.56 12.48
N TRP A 235 0.38 -14.27 12.38
CA TRP A 235 0.71 -13.28 13.37
C TRP A 235 0.00 -13.55 14.71
N GLU A 236 -1.32 -13.82 14.66
CA GLU A 236 -2.11 -14.15 15.85
C GLU A 236 -1.65 -15.42 16.55
N LYS A 237 -1.20 -16.41 15.78
CA LYS A 237 -0.61 -17.64 16.35
C LYS A 237 0.72 -17.36 17.04
N ALA A 238 1.55 -16.50 16.47
CA ALA A 238 2.88 -16.18 16.96
C ALA A 238 2.85 -15.23 18.16
N ASN A 239 2.00 -14.20 18.11
CA ASN A 239 2.06 -13.04 19.01
C ASN A 239 0.75 -12.73 19.74
N GLY A 240 -0.29 -13.53 19.51
CA GLY A 240 -1.61 -13.36 20.14
C GLY A 240 -2.52 -12.36 19.41
N LYS A 241 -3.83 -12.43 19.71
CA LYS A 241 -4.86 -11.62 19.01
C LYS A 241 -4.88 -10.14 19.40
N GLN A 242 -4.34 -9.78 20.55
CA GLN A 242 -4.35 -8.39 21.03
C GLN A 242 -3.29 -7.54 20.33
N ASN A 243 -2.24 -8.17 19.84
CA ASN A 243 -1.16 -7.50 19.13
C ASN A 243 -1.56 -7.31 17.66
N LYS A 244 -1.86 -6.07 17.28
CA LYS A 244 -2.36 -5.73 15.94
C LYS A 244 -1.21 -5.27 15.06
N ALA A 245 -0.85 -6.11 14.11
CA ALA A 245 0.07 -5.74 13.03
C ALA A 245 -0.55 -6.14 11.68
N VAL A 246 -0.09 -5.53 10.61
CA VAL A 246 -0.51 -5.87 9.25
C VAL A 246 0.71 -6.13 8.37
N ALA A 247 0.54 -6.88 7.29
CA ALA A 247 1.65 -7.22 6.38
C ALA A 247 2.37 -5.98 5.81
N TYR A 248 1.67 -4.84 5.71
CA TYR A 248 2.25 -3.59 5.23
C TYR A 248 3.24 -2.96 6.24
N ASP A 249 3.10 -3.27 7.53
CA ASP A 249 4.02 -2.78 8.56
C ASP A 249 5.43 -3.35 8.40
N LEU A 250 5.60 -4.52 7.75
CA LEU A 250 6.92 -5.04 7.39
C LEU A 250 7.71 -4.05 6.50
N ARG A 251 7.02 -3.34 5.61
CA ARG A 251 7.62 -2.30 4.80
C ARG A 251 7.96 -1.05 5.62
N HIS A 252 7.10 -0.67 6.55
CA HIS A 252 7.38 0.42 7.49
C HIS A 252 8.60 0.09 8.34
N ASN A 253 8.68 -1.14 8.85
CA ASN A 253 9.83 -1.62 9.60
C ASN A 253 11.12 -1.60 8.79
N TYR A 254 11.08 -2.05 7.51
CA TYR A 254 12.25 -1.99 6.63
C TYR A 254 12.79 -0.56 6.50
N ALA A 255 11.91 0.41 6.26
CA ALA A 255 12.31 1.80 6.13
C ALA A 255 12.86 2.37 7.44
N ALA A 256 12.15 2.18 8.55
CA ALA A 256 12.55 2.66 9.87
C ALA A 256 13.91 2.07 10.30
N THR A 257 14.08 0.75 10.20
CA THR A 257 15.33 0.08 10.57
C THR A 257 16.53 0.53 9.73
N ASN A 258 16.35 0.80 8.42
CA ASN A 258 17.45 1.33 7.61
C ASN A 258 17.79 2.77 7.98
N ILE A 259 16.80 3.61 8.23
CA ILE A 259 17.01 5.00 8.67
C ILE A 259 17.71 5.02 10.02
N ASP A 260 17.27 4.21 10.99
CA ASP A 260 17.91 4.08 12.31
C ASP A 260 19.38 3.67 12.21
N ARG A 261 19.66 2.68 11.38
CA ARG A 261 21.03 2.18 11.17
C ARG A 261 21.97 3.26 10.62
N TRP A 262 21.45 4.18 9.79
CA TRP A 262 22.23 5.24 9.16
C TRP A 262 22.25 6.56 9.93
N ALA A 263 21.47 6.69 10.98
CA ALA A 263 21.32 7.93 11.74
C ALA A 263 22.62 8.42 12.39
N GLY A 264 23.64 7.54 12.53
CA GLY A 264 25.00 7.92 12.97
C GLY A 264 25.95 8.36 11.85
N ASP A 265 25.60 8.14 10.58
CA ASP A 265 26.46 8.39 9.43
C ASP A 265 26.18 9.80 8.87
N THR A 266 26.97 10.80 9.25
CA THR A 266 26.67 12.21 8.92
C THR A 266 26.86 12.59 7.46
N PHE A 267 27.79 11.99 6.72
CA PHE A 267 28.14 12.41 5.35
C PHE A 267 27.39 11.68 4.23
N GLU A 268 26.91 10.46 4.45
CA GLU A 268 26.25 9.65 3.43
C GLU A 268 24.75 9.51 3.64
N PHE A 269 24.23 10.11 4.70
CA PHE A 269 22.83 9.91 5.10
C PHE A 269 21.84 10.33 4.02
N ASP A 270 22.03 11.51 3.41
CA ASP A 270 21.13 12.01 2.37
C ASP A 270 21.14 11.14 1.11
N GLN A 271 22.33 10.63 0.73
CA GLN A 271 22.44 9.71 -0.39
C GLN A 271 21.75 8.38 -0.09
N LYS A 272 21.95 7.80 1.09
CA LYS A 272 21.30 6.56 1.54
C LYS A 272 19.78 6.73 1.59
N LEU A 273 19.29 7.88 2.08
CA LEU A 273 17.86 8.20 2.12
C LEU A 273 17.28 8.32 0.71
N HIS A 274 18.03 8.91 -0.23
CA HIS A 274 17.62 8.99 -1.64
C HIS A 274 17.53 7.60 -2.27
N TYR A 275 18.53 6.74 -2.05
CA TYR A 275 18.51 5.35 -2.55
C TYR A 275 17.37 4.55 -1.93
N LEU A 276 17.10 4.70 -0.63
CA LEU A 276 15.94 4.09 0.03
C LEU A 276 14.64 4.54 -0.62
N SER A 277 14.49 5.85 -0.85
CA SER A 277 13.31 6.43 -1.51
C SER A 277 13.08 5.81 -2.89
N LYS A 278 14.13 5.69 -3.70
CA LYS A 278 14.09 5.09 -5.04
C LYS A 278 13.79 3.59 -4.98
N SER A 279 14.49 2.84 -4.14
CA SER A 279 14.27 1.39 -3.94
C SER A 279 12.85 1.08 -3.44
N MET A 280 12.28 1.93 -2.61
CA MET A 280 10.88 1.81 -2.18
C MET A 280 9.87 2.31 -3.22
N GLY A 281 10.31 2.89 -4.34
CA GLY A 281 9.43 3.44 -5.38
C GLY A 281 8.57 4.60 -4.84
N HIS A 282 9.15 5.51 -4.07
CA HIS A 282 8.49 6.74 -3.66
C HIS A 282 8.63 7.80 -4.75
N ARG A 283 7.54 8.51 -5.07
CA ARG A 283 7.55 9.62 -6.04
C ARG A 283 8.24 10.85 -5.51
N SER A 284 8.16 11.06 -4.22
CA SER A 284 8.77 12.19 -3.54
C SER A 284 9.51 11.74 -2.29
N ILE A 285 10.53 12.49 -1.92
CA ILE A 285 11.35 12.23 -0.72
C ILE A 285 10.52 12.38 0.57
N GLU A 286 9.49 13.23 0.57
CA GLU A 286 8.60 13.45 1.71
C GLU A 286 7.93 12.14 2.17
N SER A 287 7.62 11.25 1.21
CA SER A 287 7.08 9.93 1.54
C SER A 287 8.07 9.05 2.30
N THR A 288 9.36 9.32 2.19
CA THR A 288 10.42 8.64 2.94
C THR A 288 10.68 9.38 4.25
N LEU A 289 10.62 10.71 4.25
CA LEU A 289 10.75 11.53 5.46
C LEU A 289 9.65 11.27 6.49
N TYR A 290 8.48 10.76 6.07
CA TYR A 290 7.46 10.27 7.00
C TYR A 290 8.03 9.26 8.02
N TYR A 291 8.94 8.40 7.60
CA TYR A 291 9.57 7.42 8.49
C TYR A 291 10.48 8.06 9.53
N TYR A 292 11.00 9.23 9.25
CA TYR A 292 11.78 10.03 10.20
C TYR A 292 10.97 10.41 11.44
N SER A 293 9.69 10.73 11.25
CA SER A 293 8.79 11.15 12.33
C SER A 293 8.32 10.01 13.24
N ILE A 294 8.55 8.75 12.82
CA ILE A 294 8.10 7.55 13.56
C ILE A 294 9.26 6.70 14.07
N THR A 295 10.51 7.16 13.91
CA THR A 295 11.71 6.43 14.30
C THR A 295 12.20 6.91 15.66
N PRO A 296 12.10 6.09 16.75
CA PRO A 296 12.45 6.51 18.13
C PRO A 296 13.90 6.98 18.29
N CYS A 297 14.84 6.30 17.62
CA CYS A 297 16.27 6.61 17.72
C CYS A 297 16.62 8.03 17.23
N LEU A 298 15.84 8.59 16.30
CA LEU A 298 16.03 9.97 15.84
C LEU A 298 15.65 11.01 16.91
N ALA A 299 14.64 10.71 17.73
CA ALA A 299 14.31 11.56 18.87
C ALA A 299 15.48 11.62 19.84
N ASP A 300 16.13 10.49 20.13
CA ASP A 300 17.30 10.43 21.01
C ASP A 300 18.52 11.17 20.43
N ILE A 301 18.74 11.08 19.10
CA ILE A 301 19.82 11.81 18.41
C ILE A 301 19.54 13.31 18.39
N LEU A 302 18.31 13.72 18.16
CA LEU A 302 17.90 15.12 18.24
C LEU A 302 18.03 15.65 19.65
N LEU A 303 17.57 14.89 20.64
CA LEU A 303 17.74 15.24 22.07
C LEU A 303 19.22 15.43 22.40
N LYS A 304 20.10 14.47 22.08
CA LYS A 304 21.54 14.58 22.32
C LYS A 304 22.21 15.76 21.60
N LYS A 305 21.76 16.10 20.37
CA LYS A 305 22.27 17.24 19.61
C LYS A 305 21.78 18.60 20.15
N THR A 306 20.54 18.62 20.66
CA THR A 306 19.92 19.85 21.20
C THR A 306 20.19 20.03 22.69
N GLU A 307 20.48 18.94 23.42
CA GLU A 307 20.69 18.96 24.87
C GLU A 307 21.86 19.85 25.29
N ASN A 308 22.98 19.79 24.58
CA ASN A 308 24.13 20.67 24.85
C ASN A 308 23.79 22.14 24.59
N SER A 309 23.13 22.44 23.47
CA SER A 309 22.71 23.81 23.13
C SER A 309 21.60 24.33 24.05
N PHE A 310 20.75 23.45 24.55
CA PHE A 310 19.67 23.82 25.48
C PHE A 310 20.18 24.02 26.88
N ASN A 311 21.11 23.16 27.35
CA ASN A 311 21.77 23.30 28.66
C ASN A 311 22.58 24.61 28.79
N GLU A 312 23.18 25.09 27.69
CA GLU A 312 23.86 26.38 27.66
C GLU A 312 22.90 27.59 27.79
N LEU A 313 21.60 27.38 27.53
CA LEU A 313 20.56 28.42 27.63
C LEU A 313 19.76 28.35 28.92
N LEU A 314 19.94 27.32 29.73
CA LEU A 314 19.28 27.22 31.03
C LEU A 314 20.00 28.13 32.04
N PRO A 315 19.25 28.97 32.81
CA PRO A 315 19.82 29.73 33.88
C PRO A 315 20.32 28.76 35.00
N GLU A 316 21.48 29.03 35.56
CA GLU A 316 21.91 28.35 36.78
C GLU A 316 20.87 28.66 37.89
N VAL A 317 20.12 27.65 38.31
CA VAL A 317 19.20 27.76 39.44
C VAL A 317 19.95 27.32 40.69
N GLU A 318 20.44 28.28 41.47
CA GLU A 318 20.92 28.00 42.84
C GLU A 318 19.69 27.66 43.69
N TYR A 319 19.61 26.43 44.14
CA TYR A 319 18.66 26.05 45.18
C TYR A 319 19.24 26.50 46.52
N GLU A 320 18.66 27.55 47.10
CA GLU A 320 18.89 27.83 48.51
C GLU A 320 18.22 26.71 49.33
N GLU A 321 19.04 25.86 49.96
CA GLU A 321 18.57 24.90 50.95
C GLU A 321 18.13 25.69 52.21
N ASN A 322 16.82 25.66 52.48
CA ASN A 322 16.22 26.08 53.74
C ASN A 322 16.10 24.90 54.70
#